data_66b9ec36670488df439c96b28620fd67
#
_entry.id   66b9ec36670488df439c96b28620fd67
#
_cell.length_a   1.000
_cell.length_b   1.000
_cell.length_c   1.000
_cell.angle_alpha   90.00
_cell.angle_beta   90.00
_cell.angle_gamma   90.00
#
_symmetry.space_group_name_H-M   'P 1'
#
loop_
_entity.id
_entity.type
_entity.pdbx_description
1 polymer ?
#
loop_
_entity_poly.entity_id
_entity_poly.type
_entity_poly.pdbx_seq_one_letter_code
_entity_poly.pdbx_strand_id
1 'polypeptide(L)'
;MIEIQGIAPDMIANNLDPCRPTHPGEVIKDEIEYRHITQKELAERMEVSYNILNDVVNGKRAMSSKFALLFEAVLGIPAHILTGLQADYDLQIAKRDQSFLKKLQNIKKIAAVL
;
A
#
# COMPACT_ATOMS: atom_id res chain seq x y z
N MET A 1 -12.94 -26.23 -4.40
CA MET A 1 -12.83 -26.13 -4.22
C MET A 1 -13.09 -26.04 -4.18
N ILE A 2 -13.19 -25.62 -4.56
CA ILE A 2 -13.22 -25.42 -4.52
C ILE A 2 -12.95 -25.32 -4.80
N GLU A 3 -12.78 -25.21 -5.21
CA GLU A 3 -12.31 -25.14 -5.39
C GLU A 3 -12.47 -24.73 -5.82
N ILE A 4 -12.87 -24.37 -6.02
CA ILE A 4 -12.78 -24.07 -6.48
C ILE A 4 -12.32 -24.50 -7.22
N GLN A 5 -12.14 -24.83 -7.68
CA GLN A 5 -11.46 -25.23 -8.10
C GLN A 5 -10.74 -24.81 -8.65
N GLY A 6 -11.03 -24.74 -9.49
CA GLY A 6 -10.01 -24.13 -10.16
C GLY A 6 -9.23 -23.23 -9.42
N ILE A 7 -9.78 -22.76 -8.60
CA ILE A 7 -9.03 -22.02 -7.74
C ILE A 7 -8.43 -22.99 -6.88
N ALA A 8 -7.25 -23.12 -7.07
CA ALA A 8 -6.54 -23.98 -6.23
C ALA A 8 -6.79 -23.51 -4.82
N PRO A 9 -6.96 -24.41 -3.94
CA PRO A 9 -7.13 -24.04 -2.55
C PRO A 9 -6.00 -23.16 -2.07
N ASP A 10 -4.82 -23.39 -2.54
CA ASP A 10 -3.74 -22.56 -2.12
C ASP A 10 -3.84 -21.16 -2.70
N MET A 11 -4.42 -21.02 -3.85
CA MET A 11 -4.66 -19.70 -4.36
C MET A 11 -5.65 -18.97 -3.53
N ILE A 12 -6.68 -19.63 -3.14
CA ILE A 12 -7.65 -19.00 -2.32
C ILE A 12 -7.08 -18.69 -0.99
N ALA A 13 -6.46 -19.63 -0.38
CA ALA A 13 -5.93 -19.44 0.93
C ALA A 13 -4.86 -18.38 0.90
N ASN A 14 -4.06 -18.40 -0.12
CA ASN A 14 -2.99 -17.46 -0.20
C ASN A 14 -3.43 -16.10 -0.58
N ASN A 15 -4.50 -16.03 -1.30
CA ASN A 15 -5.06 -14.76 -1.59
C ASN A 15 -5.70 -14.20 -0.41
N LEU A 16 -6.26 -15.08 0.36
CA LEU A 16 -6.78 -14.66 1.59
C LEU A 16 -5.69 -14.22 2.48
N ASP A 17 -4.60 -14.92 2.39
CA ASP A 17 -3.45 -14.41 3.00
C ASP A 17 -2.87 -13.45 2.02
N PRO A 18 -3.06 -12.23 2.20
CA PRO A 18 -2.48 -11.27 1.36
C PRO A 18 -1.02 -11.50 1.46
N CYS A 19 -0.52 -12.19 0.53
CA CYS A 19 0.84 -12.58 0.53
C CYS A 19 1.74 -11.42 0.81
N ARG A 20 1.35 -10.25 0.35
CA ARG A 20 2.12 -9.06 0.65
C ARG A 20 1.20 -7.85 0.64
N PRO A 21 1.51 -6.88 1.47
CA PRO A 21 0.72 -5.66 1.49
C PRO A 21 0.90 -4.87 0.20
N THR A 22 -0.15 -4.18 -0.19
CA THR A 22 -0.11 -3.36 -1.37
C THR A 22 0.18 -1.92 -0.99
N HIS A 23 1.28 -1.39 -1.48
CA HIS A 23 1.61 0.00 -1.27
C HIS A 23 0.83 0.85 -2.28
N PRO A 24 0.32 2.03 -1.87
CA PRO A 24 -0.43 2.87 -2.80
C PRO A 24 0.36 3.28 -4.03
N GLY A 25 1.68 3.27 -3.95
CA GLY A 25 2.51 3.53 -5.12
C GLY A 25 2.26 2.58 -6.26
N GLU A 26 1.84 1.35 -5.96
CA GLU A 26 1.53 0.36 -7.00
C GLU A 26 0.29 0.77 -7.79
N VAL A 27 -0.66 1.40 -7.13
CA VAL A 27 -1.87 1.90 -7.82
C VAL A 27 -1.47 2.98 -8.79
N ILE A 28 -0.57 3.88 -8.37
CA ILE A 28 -0.11 4.95 -9.24
C ILE A 28 0.66 4.37 -10.43
N LYS A 29 1.52 3.39 -10.17
CA LYS A 29 2.30 2.77 -11.23
C LYS A 29 1.40 2.14 -12.28
N ASP A 30 0.39 1.41 -11.85
CA ASP A 30 -0.55 0.78 -12.76
C ASP A 30 -1.33 1.81 -13.55
N GLU A 31 -1.73 2.88 -12.89
CA GLU A 31 -2.55 3.90 -13.53
C GLU A 31 -1.78 4.65 -14.62
N ILE A 32 -0.54 5.04 -14.34
CA ILE A 32 0.24 5.76 -15.36
C ILE A 32 0.63 4.84 -16.50
N GLU A 33 0.84 3.56 -16.21
CA GLU A 33 1.13 2.58 -17.25
C GLU A 33 -0.09 2.44 -18.18
N TYR A 34 -1.26 2.34 -17.58
CA TYR A 34 -2.49 2.25 -18.34
C TYR A 34 -2.72 3.49 -19.22
N ARG A 35 -2.37 4.65 -18.71
CA ARG A 35 -2.54 5.91 -19.43
C ARG A 35 -1.38 6.25 -20.36
N HIS A 36 -0.34 5.42 -20.35
CA HIS A 36 0.86 5.66 -21.15
C HIS A 36 1.54 6.98 -20.79
N ILE A 37 1.58 7.29 -19.51
CA ILE A 37 2.25 8.48 -18.99
C ILE A 37 3.53 8.03 -18.31
N THR A 38 4.62 8.77 -18.56
CA THR A 38 5.87 8.43 -17.89
C THR A 38 5.92 9.10 -16.52
N GLN A 39 6.75 8.57 -15.64
CA GLN A 39 6.93 9.18 -14.33
C GLN A 39 7.50 10.60 -14.46
N LYS A 40 8.32 10.82 -15.48
CA LYS A 40 8.89 12.13 -15.71
C LYS A 40 7.79 13.14 -16.04
N GLU A 41 6.87 12.75 -16.92
CA GLU A 41 5.74 13.61 -17.26
C GLU A 41 4.87 13.88 -16.04
N LEU A 42 4.65 12.86 -15.25
CA LEU A 42 3.82 12.99 -14.07
C LEU A 42 4.46 13.95 -13.06
N ALA A 43 5.78 13.80 -12.85
CA ALA A 43 6.50 14.68 -11.93
C ALA A 43 6.40 16.14 -12.38
N GLU A 44 6.50 16.36 -13.68
CA GLU A 44 6.38 17.71 -14.22
C GLU A 44 5.00 18.29 -13.97
N ARG A 45 3.97 17.50 -14.21
CA ARG A 45 2.59 17.96 -13.99
C ARG A 45 2.30 18.22 -12.52
N MET A 46 2.89 17.44 -11.65
CA MET A 46 2.70 17.59 -10.21
C MET A 46 3.64 18.62 -9.61
N GLU A 47 4.60 19.09 -10.38
CA GLU A 47 5.60 20.06 -9.94
C GLU A 47 6.38 19.52 -8.73
N VAL A 48 6.76 18.26 -8.82
CA VAL A 48 7.56 17.62 -7.77
C VAL A 48 8.82 17.02 -8.36
N SER A 49 9.77 16.73 -7.49
CA SER A 49 11.02 16.09 -7.91
C SER A 49 10.73 14.69 -8.46
N TYR A 50 11.36 14.36 -9.58
CA TYR A 50 11.25 13.02 -10.13
C TYR A 50 11.72 11.97 -9.14
N ASN A 51 12.80 12.26 -8.42
CA ASN A 51 13.35 11.29 -7.48
C ASN A 51 12.39 11.00 -6.33
N ILE A 52 11.74 12.02 -5.82
CA ILE A 52 10.77 11.84 -4.74
C ILE A 52 9.56 11.08 -5.25
N LEU A 53 9.07 11.44 -6.44
CA LEU A 53 7.94 10.73 -7.03
C LEU A 53 8.30 9.26 -7.25
N ASN A 54 9.49 9.00 -7.78
CA ASN A 54 9.94 7.64 -8.02
C ASN A 54 9.98 6.82 -6.72
N ASP A 55 10.42 7.43 -5.63
CA ASP A 55 10.44 6.77 -4.34
C ASP A 55 9.03 6.40 -3.87
N VAL A 56 8.08 7.31 -4.05
CA VAL A 56 6.69 7.04 -3.65
C VAL A 56 6.11 5.91 -4.51
N VAL A 57 6.32 5.98 -5.81
CA VAL A 57 5.77 4.99 -6.74
C VAL A 57 6.36 3.61 -6.47
N ASN A 58 7.60 3.55 -6.07
CA ASN A 58 8.27 2.27 -5.80
C ASN A 58 8.14 1.80 -4.35
N GLY A 59 7.35 2.49 -3.54
CA GLY A 59 7.10 2.07 -2.18
C GLY A 59 8.22 2.37 -1.21
N LYS A 60 9.19 3.16 -1.61
CA LYS A 60 10.31 3.52 -0.74
C LYS A 60 9.99 4.71 0.14
N ARG A 61 8.90 5.38 -0.14
CA ARG A 61 8.48 6.56 0.63
C ARG A 61 6.97 6.47 0.81
N ALA A 62 6.50 6.83 1.98
CA ALA A 62 5.08 6.76 2.28
C ALA A 62 4.28 7.78 1.45
N MET A 63 3.03 7.43 1.18
CA MET A 63 2.10 8.33 0.52
C MET A 63 1.61 9.35 1.54
N SER A 64 2.07 10.58 1.43
CA SER A 64 1.61 11.64 2.33
C SER A 64 0.29 12.20 1.84
N SER A 65 -0.39 12.93 2.71
CA SER A 65 -1.64 13.57 2.34
C SER A 65 -1.46 14.55 1.18
N LYS A 66 -0.35 15.28 1.20
CA LYS A 66 -0.08 16.24 0.13
C LYS A 66 0.14 15.53 -1.19
N PHE A 67 0.90 14.45 -1.20
CA PHE A 67 1.10 13.68 -2.42
C PHE A 67 -0.21 13.07 -2.91
N ALA A 68 -1.02 12.57 -1.97
CA ALA A 68 -2.32 12.00 -2.34
C ALA A 68 -3.19 13.04 -3.04
N LEU A 69 -3.19 14.26 -2.54
CA LEU A 69 -3.97 15.34 -3.16
C LEU A 69 -3.41 15.73 -4.52
N LEU A 70 -2.08 15.69 -4.68
CA LEU A 70 -1.48 15.96 -5.97
C LEU A 70 -1.86 14.87 -6.99
N PHE A 71 -1.85 13.63 -6.58
CA PHE A 71 -2.28 12.54 -7.46
C PHE A 71 -3.76 12.66 -7.80
N GLU A 72 -4.56 13.07 -6.84
CA GLU A 72 -5.98 13.28 -7.11
C GLU A 72 -6.16 14.36 -8.16
N ALA A 73 -5.42 15.45 -8.05
CA ALA A 73 -5.53 16.56 -8.98
C ALA A 73 -5.14 16.16 -10.39
N VAL A 74 -4.10 15.36 -10.54
CA VAL A 74 -3.57 15.00 -11.85
C VAL A 74 -4.21 13.76 -12.43
N LEU A 75 -4.46 12.74 -11.60
CA LEU A 75 -4.93 11.45 -12.07
C LEU A 75 -6.39 11.18 -11.75
N GLY A 76 -6.99 11.98 -10.87
CA GLY A 76 -8.39 11.77 -10.51
C GLY A 76 -8.62 10.65 -9.51
N ILE A 77 -7.58 10.08 -8.95
CA ILE A 77 -7.72 9.05 -7.93
C ILE A 77 -8.01 9.73 -6.60
N PRO A 78 -9.12 9.38 -5.93
CA PRO A 78 -9.45 10.06 -4.68
C PRO A 78 -8.35 9.95 -3.65
N ALA A 79 -7.99 11.07 -3.05
CA ALA A 79 -6.89 11.11 -2.09
C ALA A 79 -7.11 10.15 -0.93
N HIS A 80 -8.36 10.03 -0.45
CA HIS A 80 -8.63 9.18 0.71
C HIS A 80 -8.40 7.70 0.40
N ILE A 81 -8.52 7.30 -0.86
CA ILE A 81 -8.22 5.92 -1.25
C ILE A 81 -6.72 5.69 -1.08
N LEU A 82 -5.91 6.65 -1.55
CA LEU A 82 -4.45 6.50 -1.49
C LEU A 82 -3.95 6.52 -0.05
N THR A 83 -4.46 7.43 0.77
CA THR A 83 -4.04 7.47 2.17
C THR A 83 -4.54 6.27 2.96
N GLY A 84 -5.74 5.77 2.60
CA GLY A 84 -6.26 4.55 3.21
C GLY A 84 -5.39 3.34 2.91
N LEU A 85 -4.93 3.22 1.67
CA LEU A 85 -4.03 2.13 1.30
C LEU A 85 -2.70 2.22 2.06
N GLN A 86 -2.20 3.44 2.25
CA GLN A 86 -0.98 3.62 3.00
C GLN A 86 -1.16 3.18 4.46
N ALA A 87 -2.28 3.55 5.07
CA ALA A 87 -2.55 3.16 6.44
C ALA A 87 -2.64 1.64 6.57
N ASP A 88 -3.33 0.99 5.64
CA ASP A 88 -3.45 -0.46 5.64
C ASP A 88 -2.09 -1.12 5.43
N TYR A 89 -1.30 -0.57 4.53
CA TYR A 89 0.04 -1.07 4.29
C TYR A 89 0.88 -1.00 5.56
N ASP A 90 0.85 0.15 6.24
CA ASP A 90 1.63 0.35 7.45
C ASP A 90 1.22 -0.63 8.54
N LEU A 91 -0.09 -0.89 8.67
CA LEU A 91 -0.57 -1.85 9.64
C LEU A 91 -0.08 -3.27 9.32
N GLN A 92 -0.13 -3.64 8.06
CA GLN A 92 0.30 -4.97 7.67
C GLN A 92 1.80 -5.17 7.88
N ILE A 93 2.59 -4.14 7.61
CA ILE A 93 4.03 -4.21 7.87
C ILE A 93 4.29 -4.35 9.36
N ALA A 94 3.60 -3.57 10.19
CA ALA A 94 3.77 -3.65 11.64
C ALA A 94 3.39 -5.03 12.17
N LYS A 95 2.35 -5.63 11.60
CA LYS A 95 1.90 -6.95 12.03
C LYS A 95 2.88 -8.06 11.65
N ARG A 96 3.83 -7.78 10.79
CA ARG A 96 4.84 -8.77 10.40
C ARG A 96 6.13 -8.64 11.18
N ASP A 97 6.22 -7.64 12.05
CA ASP A 97 7.39 -7.45 12.89
C ASP A 97 7.27 -8.38 14.10
N GLN A 98 8.06 -9.43 14.10
CA GLN A 98 7.98 -10.46 15.14
C GLN A 98 8.28 -9.94 16.54
N SER A 99 9.25 -9.05 16.65
CA SER A 99 9.58 -8.45 17.94
C SER A 99 8.42 -7.64 18.48
N PHE A 100 7.80 -6.88 17.60
CA PHE A 100 6.68 -6.04 17.99
C PHE A 100 5.48 -6.91 18.38
N LEU A 101 5.26 -8.01 17.65
CA LEU A 101 4.15 -8.92 17.97
C LEU A 101 4.34 -9.53 19.36
N LYS A 102 5.56 -9.89 19.71
CA LYS A 102 5.84 -10.40 21.03
C LYS A 102 5.52 -9.38 22.10
N LYS A 103 5.89 -8.14 21.85
CA LYS A 103 5.59 -7.04 22.78
C LYS A 103 4.09 -6.89 22.95
N LEU A 104 3.34 -6.97 21.85
CA LEU A 104 1.89 -6.87 21.91
C LEU A 104 1.28 -7.99 22.74
N GLN A 105 1.79 -9.21 22.57
CA GLN A 105 1.28 -10.35 23.32
C GLN A 105 1.52 -10.16 24.80
N ASN A 106 2.69 -9.66 25.18
CA ASN A 106 2.99 -9.41 26.58
C ASN A 106 2.08 -8.33 27.16
N ILE A 107 1.84 -7.28 26.38
CA ILE A 107 0.95 -6.21 26.83
C ILE A 107 -0.46 -6.76 27.03
N LYS A 108 -0.94 -7.62 26.14
CA LYS A 108 -2.25 -8.22 26.28
C LYS A 108 -2.34 -9.08 27.52
N LYS A 109 -1.30 -9.83 27.85
CA LYS A 109 -1.28 -10.65 29.05
C LYS A 109 -1.38 -9.77 30.31
N ILE A 110 -0.65 -8.67 30.33
CA ILE A 110 -0.69 -7.77 31.47
C ILE A 110 -2.06 -7.11 31.58
N ALA A 111 -2.62 -6.71 30.46
CA ALA A 111 -3.94 -6.09 30.47
C ALA A 111 -5.01 -7.04 30.95
N ALA A 112 -4.86 -8.33 30.65
CA ALA A 112 -5.87 -9.32 31.03
C ALA A 112 -5.95 -9.52 32.53
N VAL A 113 -4.91 -9.19 33.29
CA VAL A 113 -4.93 -9.34 34.73
C VAL A 113 -5.17 -8.04 35.47
N LEU A 114 -5.30 -6.96 34.74
CA LEU A 114 -5.67 -5.70 35.35
C LEU A 114 -7.17 -5.63 35.52
#